data_fb4d60d664bc8845d126399862dc599e
#
_entry.id   fb4d60d664bc8845d126399862dc599e
#
_cell.length_a   1.000
_cell.length_b   1.000
_cell.length_c   1.000
_cell.angle_alpha   90.00
_cell.angle_beta   90.00
_cell.angle_gamma   90.00
#
_symmetry.space_group_name_H-M   'P 1'
#
loop_
_entity.id
_entity.type
_entity.pdbx_description
1 polymer ?
#
loop_
_entity_poly.entity_id
_entity_poly.type
_entity_poly.pdbx_seq_one_letter_code
_entity_poly.pdbx_strand_id
1 'polypeptide(L)'
;MYKRQATTRTAGFAGFDLSQLSQSGSMLTIILMLIGGCPGSTAGGIKATTIAVMVMSVIGMSRGDTDITVFKRRLNKELIKHAAVICFVYVSVVLAATMTICTIEHASLASVLFETSSAMGTAGLSQGLTAQAGDVSKVILIVLMYGGRIGGLSLLSVFAERKKEAPHKRPAERIMIG
;
A
#
# COMPACT_ATOMS: atom_id res chain seq x y z
N MET A 1 9.62 0.84 24.38
CA MET A 1 9.64 1.97 23.47
C MET A 1 9.11 1.58 22.08
N TYR A 2 9.65 0.57 21.42
CA TYR A 2 9.26 0.13 20.06
C TYR A 2 7.79 -0.27 19.85
N LYS A 3 7.11 -0.87 20.84
CA LYS A 3 5.69 -1.25 20.71
C LYS A 3 4.77 -0.04 20.54
N ARG A 4 5.01 1.07 21.26
CA ARG A 4 4.23 2.30 21.07
C ARG A 4 4.39 2.86 19.65
N GLN A 5 5.62 2.89 19.14
CA GLN A 5 5.93 3.41 17.80
C GLN A 5 5.25 2.59 16.70
N ALA A 6 5.28 1.26 16.82
CA ALA A 6 4.58 0.39 15.89
C ALA A 6 3.07 0.60 15.90
N THR A 7 2.49 0.95 17.04
CA THR A 7 1.05 1.20 17.18
C THR A 7 0.66 2.59 16.67
N THR A 8 1.50 3.62 16.90
CA THR A 8 1.21 5.01 16.49
C THR A 8 1.43 5.28 15.00
N ARG A 9 1.98 4.33 14.25
CA ARG A 9 2.23 4.46 12.80
C ARG A 9 1.03 4.87 11.96
N THR A 10 -0.19 4.57 12.43
CA THR A 10 -1.44 4.91 11.73
C THR A 10 -2.10 6.18 12.28
N ALA A 11 -1.54 6.76 13.33
CA ALA A 11 -2.13 7.90 14.05
C ALA A 11 -1.26 9.17 14.01
N GLY A 12 -0.06 9.11 13.43
CA GLY A 12 0.82 10.28 13.24
C GLY A 12 1.48 10.83 14.50
N PHE A 13 1.42 10.11 15.62
CA PHE A 13 2.06 10.56 16.86
C PHE A 13 3.48 10.03 16.96
N ALA A 14 4.46 10.91 16.94
CA ALA A 14 5.86 10.59 17.22
C ALA A 14 6.24 11.20 18.58
N GLY A 15 6.74 10.39 19.49
CA GLY A 15 7.27 10.85 20.78
C GLY A 15 8.75 11.23 20.72
N PHE A 16 9.35 11.26 19.53
CA PHE A 16 10.75 11.60 19.28
C PHE A 16 10.89 12.08 17.82
N ASP A 17 12.02 12.70 17.55
CA ASP A 17 12.32 13.20 16.20
C ASP A 17 12.58 12.04 15.24
N LEU A 18 11.73 11.92 14.21
CA LEU A 18 11.79 10.85 13.20
C LEU A 18 12.99 11.00 12.26
N SER A 19 13.62 12.18 12.22
CA SER A 19 14.84 12.41 11.44
C SER A 19 16.03 11.63 11.99
N GLN A 20 16.01 11.29 13.29
CA GLN A 20 17.07 10.53 13.98
C GLN A 20 16.92 9.00 13.85
N LEU A 21 15.92 8.52 13.11
CA LEU A 21 15.76 7.09 12.86
C LEU A 21 16.92 6.53 12.03
N SER A 22 17.42 5.36 12.45
CA SER A 22 18.35 4.59 11.62
C SER A 22 17.70 4.24 10.26
N GLN A 23 18.50 4.02 9.23
CA GLN A 23 17.98 3.64 7.91
C GLN A 23 17.09 2.39 7.96
N SER A 24 17.49 1.39 8.74
CA SER A 24 16.66 0.18 8.98
C SER A 24 15.36 0.48 9.71
N GLY A 25 15.39 1.40 10.68
CA GLY A 25 14.20 1.86 11.39
C GLY A 25 13.22 2.61 10.48
N SER A 26 13.74 3.49 9.62
CA SER A 26 12.94 4.20 8.62
C SER A 26 12.30 3.22 7.63
N MET A 27 13.06 2.24 7.12
CA MET A 27 12.53 1.23 6.19
C MET A 27 11.43 0.38 6.84
N LEU A 28 11.63 -0.06 8.07
CA LEU A 28 10.59 -0.79 8.82
C LEU A 28 9.33 0.06 9.00
N THR A 29 9.49 1.34 9.33
CA THR A 29 8.37 2.26 9.51
C THR A 29 7.62 2.48 8.19
N ILE A 30 8.31 2.62 7.05
CA ILE A 30 7.72 2.70 5.71
C ILE A 30 6.84 1.48 5.43
N ILE A 31 7.36 0.27 5.63
CA ILE A 31 6.61 -0.96 5.43
C ILE A 31 5.36 -0.99 6.33
N LEU A 32 5.53 -0.64 7.59
CA LEU A 32 4.42 -0.60 8.54
C LEU A 32 3.38 0.47 8.21
N MET A 33 3.74 1.62 7.64
CA MET A 33 2.80 2.65 7.20
C MET A 33 1.99 2.20 5.97
N LEU A 34 2.62 1.49 5.03
CA LEU A 34 1.92 0.93 3.87
C LEU A 34 0.91 -0.15 4.27
N ILE A 35 1.19 -0.91 5.35
CA ILE A 35 0.25 -1.86 5.94
C ILE A 35 -0.71 -1.08 6.84
N GLY A 36 -1.85 -0.69 6.29
CA GLY A 36 -2.88 0.06 7.00
C GLY A 36 -3.58 -0.73 8.09
N GLY A 37 -4.67 -0.18 8.60
CA GLY A 37 -5.47 -0.80 9.67
C GLY A 37 -6.36 -1.95 9.20
N CYS A 38 -7.14 -2.49 10.15
CA CYS A 38 -8.14 -3.51 9.86
C CYS A 38 -9.29 -2.97 8.99
N PRO A 39 -10.05 -3.84 8.29
CA PRO A 39 -11.28 -3.45 7.61
C PRO A 39 -12.25 -2.75 8.58
N GLY A 40 -12.87 -1.66 8.12
CA GLY A 40 -13.72 -0.82 8.97
C GLY A 40 -12.96 0.23 9.80
N SER A 41 -11.64 0.20 9.84
CA SER A 41 -10.80 1.24 10.43
C SER A 41 -10.75 2.48 9.54
N THR A 42 -10.60 3.65 10.16
CA THR A 42 -10.38 4.94 9.47
C THR A 42 -8.99 5.08 8.88
N ALA A 43 -8.06 4.17 9.16
CA ALA A 43 -6.71 4.18 8.62
C ALA A 43 -6.73 3.90 7.10
N GLY A 44 -5.94 4.67 6.34
CA GLY A 44 -5.70 4.45 4.92
C GLY A 44 -4.73 3.30 4.65
N GLY A 45 -4.15 3.28 3.45
CA GLY A 45 -3.20 2.26 3.06
C GLY A 45 -3.83 0.90 2.70
N ILE A 46 -2.96 -0.08 2.44
CA ILE A 46 -3.37 -1.45 2.13
C ILE A 46 -3.90 -2.09 3.41
N LYS A 47 -5.13 -2.58 3.42
CA LYS A 47 -5.71 -3.19 4.62
C LYS A 47 -4.94 -4.43 5.07
N ALA A 48 -4.82 -4.60 6.38
CA ALA A 48 -4.11 -5.75 6.98
C ALA A 48 -4.64 -7.10 6.48
N THR A 49 -5.95 -7.22 6.25
CA THR A 49 -6.56 -8.42 5.66
C THR A 49 -6.12 -8.67 4.22
N THR A 50 -5.91 -7.63 3.42
CA THR A 50 -5.41 -7.75 2.04
C THR A 50 -4.00 -8.35 2.04
N ILE A 51 -3.13 -7.84 2.91
CA ILE A 51 -1.78 -8.39 3.09
C ILE A 51 -1.83 -9.84 3.58
N ALA A 52 -2.69 -10.14 4.58
CA ALA A 52 -2.85 -11.50 5.10
C ALA A 52 -3.28 -12.48 4.00
N VAL A 53 -4.26 -12.11 3.16
CA VAL A 53 -4.71 -12.92 2.03
C VAL A 53 -3.56 -13.15 1.03
N MET A 54 -2.76 -12.12 0.73
CA MET A 54 -1.61 -12.25 -0.17
C MET A 54 -0.55 -13.21 0.39
N VAL A 55 -0.18 -13.05 1.66
CA VAL A 55 0.81 -13.94 2.30
C VAL A 55 0.31 -15.39 2.33
N MET A 56 -0.94 -15.61 2.72
CA MET A 56 -1.54 -16.95 2.72
C MET A 56 -1.62 -17.56 1.32
N SER A 57 -1.88 -16.73 0.29
CA SER A 57 -1.86 -17.17 -1.10
C SER A 57 -0.49 -17.66 -1.54
N VAL A 58 0.56 -16.92 -1.21
CA VAL A 58 1.94 -17.30 -1.52
C VAL A 58 2.31 -18.61 -0.83
N ILE A 59 1.98 -18.75 0.46
CA ILE A 59 2.25 -19.98 1.24
C ILE A 59 1.46 -21.17 0.67
N GLY A 60 0.18 -21.00 0.33
CA GLY A 60 -0.64 -22.06 -0.26
C GLY A 60 -0.11 -22.51 -1.61
N MET A 61 0.24 -21.54 -2.48
CA MET A 61 0.84 -21.85 -3.78
C MET A 61 2.18 -22.57 -3.66
N SER A 62 3.03 -22.20 -2.71
CA SER A 62 4.32 -22.88 -2.47
C SER A 62 4.18 -24.31 -1.95
N ARG A 63 3.04 -24.64 -1.34
CA ARG A 63 2.70 -26.01 -0.90
C ARG A 63 2.04 -26.86 -1.97
N GLY A 64 1.76 -26.29 -3.14
CA GLY A 64 1.07 -26.97 -4.22
C GLY A 64 -0.43 -27.16 -3.99
N ASP A 65 -1.02 -26.47 -3.03
CA ASP A 65 -2.45 -26.55 -2.76
C ASP A 65 -3.26 -25.98 -3.92
N THR A 66 -4.19 -26.74 -4.48
CA THR A 66 -5.10 -26.29 -5.53
C THR A 66 -6.12 -25.27 -5.04
N ASP A 67 -6.43 -25.30 -3.75
CA ASP A 67 -7.36 -24.41 -3.06
C ASP A 67 -6.75 -23.89 -1.76
N ILE A 68 -6.68 -22.58 -1.66
CA ILE A 68 -6.14 -21.93 -0.45
C ILE A 68 -7.19 -21.98 0.64
N THR A 69 -6.90 -22.76 1.69
CA THR A 69 -7.78 -22.90 2.86
C THR A 69 -7.20 -22.15 4.06
N VAL A 70 -8.03 -21.30 4.68
CA VAL A 70 -7.69 -20.56 5.90
C VAL A 70 -8.73 -20.89 6.97
N PHE A 71 -8.29 -21.33 8.16
CA PHE A 71 -9.19 -21.73 9.24
C PHE A 71 -10.30 -22.69 8.79
N LYS A 72 -9.98 -23.72 8.00
CA LYS A 72 -10.92 -24.71 7.43
C LYS A 72 -11.96 -24.13 6.47
N ARG A 73 -11.76 -22.90 5.97
CA ARG A 73 -12.61 -22.27 4.95
C ARG A 73 -11.81 -21.99 3.69
N ARG A 74 -12.39 -22.27 2.53
CA ARG A 74 -11.79 -21.99 1.23
C ARG A 74 -11.88 -20.50 0.90
N LEU A 75 -10.77 -19.90 0.50
CA LEU A 75 -10.73 -18.54 -0.01
C LEU A 75 -11.19 -18.50 -1.48
N ASN A 76 -12.02 -17.53 -1.81
CA ASN A 76 -12.45 -17.31 -3.18
C ASN A 76 -11.26 -16.80 -4.02
N LYS A 77 -11.00 -17.40 -5.19
CA LYS A 77 -9.93 -17.00 -6.11
C LYS A 77 -10.05 -15.54 -6.58
N GLU A 78 -11.26 -15.00 -6.64
CA GLU A 78 -11.49 -13.60 -6.98
C GLU A 78 -10.97 -12.64 -5.91
N LEU A 79 -11.12 -12.99 -4.62
CA LEU A 79 -10.57 -12.18 -3.53
C LEU A 79 -9.05 -12.06 -3.61
N ILE A 80 -8.38 -13.14 -3.99
CA ILE A 80 -6.92 -13.16 -4.17
C ILE A 80 -6.50 -12.25 -5.31
N LYS A 81 -7.21 -12.31 -6.45
CA LYS A 81 -6.97 -11.42 -7.59
C LYS A 81 -7.17 -9.95 -7.20
N HIS A 82 -8.26 -9.62 -6.52
CA HIS A 82 -8.50 -8.25 -6.06
C HIS A 82 -7.42 -7.78 -5.08
N ALA A 83 -7.00 -8.63 -4.13
CA ALA A 83 -5.93 -8.32 -3.21
C ALA A 83 -4.61 -8.01 -3.93
N ALA A 84 -4.25 -8.81 -4.93
CA ALA A 84 -3.05 -8.62 -5.74
C ALA A 84 -3.08 -7.31 -6.53
N VAL A 85 -4.21 -7.00 -7.17
CA VAL A 85 -4.39 -5.75 -7.93
C VAL A 85 -4.27 -4.54 -7.00
N ILE A 86 -4.92 -4.57 -5.82
CA ILE A 86 -4.83 -3.49 -4.85
C ILE A 86 -3.37 -3.27 -4.42
N CYS A 87 -2.66 -4.32 -4.03
CA CYS A 87 -1.25 -4.21 -3.63
C CYS A 87 -0.39 -3.62 -4.76
N PHE A 88 -0.57 -4.12 -5.98
CA PHE A 88 0.18 -3.65 -7.14
C PHE A 88 -0.06 -2.16 -7.42
N VAL A 89 -1.32 -1.72 -7.45
CA VAL A 89 -1.68 -0.33 -7.71
C VAL A 89 -1.12 0.59 -6.62
N TYR A 90 -1.26 0.22 -5.34
CA TYR A 90 -0.73 1.03 -4.24
C TYR A 90 0.79 1.21 -4.33
N VAL A 91 1.52 0.12 -4.53
CA VAL A 91 2.99 0.16 -4.65
C VAL A 91 3.39 0.99 -5.87
N SER A 92 2.74 0.78 -7.02
CA SER A 92 3.04 1.53 -8.26
C SER A 92 2.81 3.03 -8.10
N VAL A 93 1.71 3.43 -7.46
CA VAL A 93 1.39 4.86 -7.21
C VAL A 93 2.41 5.49 -6.27
N VAL A 94 2.78 4.80 -5.17
CA VAL A 94 3.81 5.30 -4.24
C VAL A 94 5.15 5.46 -4.94
N LEU A 95 5.58 4.47 -5.72
CA LEU A 95 6.84 4.54 -6.46
C LEU A 95 6.84 5.66 -7.50
N ALA A 96 5.78 5.80 -8.29
CA ALA A 96 5.65 6.87 -9.28
C ALA A 96 5.71 8.26 -8.63
N ALA A 97 4.97 8.47 -7.54
CA ALA A 97 5.00 9.72 -6.80
C ALA A 97 6.38 10.00 -6.18
N THR A 98 7.02 8.96 -5.62
CA THR A 98 8.37 9.08 -5.06
C THR A 98 9.37 9.51 -6.13
N MET A 99 9.35 8.87 -7.30
CA MET A 99 10.24 9.24 -8.41
C MET A 99 10.01 10.69 -8.88
N THR A 100 8.75 11.10 -9.00
CA THR A 100 8.40 12.47 -9.41
C THR A 100 8.88 13.50 -8.39
N ILE A 101 8.65 13.27 -7.08
CA ILE A 101 9.09 14.21 -6.04
C ILE A 101 10.63 14.24 -5.93
N CYS A 102 11.30 13.08 -6.05
CA CYS A 102 12.77 13.05 -6.06
C CYS A 102 13.38 13.90 -7.18
N THR A 103 12.77 13.90 -8.37
CA THR A 103 13.26 14.73 -9.50
C THR A 103 13.02 16.22 -9.30
N ILE A 104 11.94 16.59 -8.59
CA ILE A 104 11.59 18.01 -8.33
C ILE A 104 12.42 18.58 -7.18
N GLU A 105 12.49 17.85 -6.05
CA GLU A 105 13.09 18.37 -4.81
C GLU A 105 14.58 18.04 -4.66
N HIS A 106 15.16 17.21 -5.54
CA HIS A 106 16.54 16.71 -5.42
C HIS A 106 16.87 16.14 -4.03
N ALA A 107 15.85 15.62 -3.33
CA ALA A 107 15.95 15.09 -1.99
C ALA A 107 16.36 13.60 -1.99
N SER A 108 16.78 13.07 -0.83
CA SER A 108 17.14 11.66 -0.71
C SER A 108 15.95 10.74 -0.94
N LEU A 109 16.16 9.66 -1.69
CA LEU A 109 15.12 8.66 -1.98
C LEU A 109 14.43 8.14 -0.70
N ALA A 110 15.19 7.91 0.36
CA ALA A 110 14.67 7.39 1.63
C ALA A 110 13.69 8.38 2.29
N SER A 111 14.03 9.68 2.32
CA SER A 111 13.17 10.71 2.91
C SER A 111 11.90 10.91 2.09
N VAL A 112 12.01 10.94 0.74
CA VAL A 112 10.85 11.08 -0.14
C VAL A 112 9.94 9.85 -0.05
N LEU A 113 10.51 8.64 -0.04
CA LEU A 113 9.74 7.40 0.11
C LEU A 113 9.01 7.34 1.46
N PHE A 114 9.63 7.87 2.53
CA PHE A 114 9.00 7.97 3.84
C PHE A 114 7.75 8.88 3.80
N GLU A 115 7.87 10.08 3.21
CA GLU A 115 6.76 11.04 3.09
C GLU A 115 5.64 10.52 2.19
N THR A 116 5.97 9.95 1.02
CA THR A 116 4.96 9.40 0.10
C THR A 116 4.23 8.20 0.69
N SER A 117 4.95 7.33 1.42
CA SER A 117 4.34 6.20 2.13
C SER A 117 3.46 6.67 3.29
N SER A 118 3.87 7.71 4.02
CA SER A 118 3.08 8.34 5.07
C SER A 118 1.82 8.98 4.51
N ALA A 119 1.92 9.68 3.37
CA ALA A 119 0.78 10.28 2.69
C ALA A 119 -0.22 9.22 2.21
N MET A 120 0.24 8.19 1.49
CA MET A 120 -0.61 7.13 0.96
C MET A 120 -1.18 6.23 2.06
N GLY A 121 -0.41 5.96 3.12
CA GLY A 121 -0.86 5.25 4.32
C GLY A 121 -1.77 6.08 5.23
N THR A 122 -1.91 7.38 4.95
CA THR A 122 -2.61 8.37 5.80
C THR A 122 -2.11 8.34 7.26
N ALA A 123 -0.81 8.10 7.44
CA ALA A 123 -0.18 7.95 8.74
C ALA A 123 0.06 9.30 9.44
N GLY A 124 0.44 10.34 8.67
CA GLY A 124 0.74 11.67 9.19
C GLY A 124 2.12 11.80 9.85
N LEU A 125 3.01 10.83 9.64
CA LEU A 125 4.40 10.91 10.09
C LEU A 125 5.24 11.62 9.04
N SER A 126 6.14 12.52 9.46
CA SER A 126 7.05 13.25 8.57
C SER A 126 8.46 13.29 9.15
N GLN A 127 9.45 13.23 8.27
CA GLN A 127 10.87 13.46 8.58
C GLN A 127 11.29 14.92 8.33
N GLY A 128 10.32 15.83 8.10
CA GLY A 128 10.56 17.25 7.90
C GLY A 128 10.65 17.69 6.45
N LEU A 129 10.65 16.76 5.47
CA LEU A 129 10.71 17.09 4.05
C LEU A 129 9.48 17.91 3.60
N THR A 130 8.29 17.56 4.07
CA THR A 130 7.03 18.25 3.70
C THR A 130 7.05 19.74 4.02
N ALA A 131 7.75 20.17 5.11
CA ALA A 131 7.87 21.57 5.47
C ALA A 131 8.70 22.38 4.46
N GLN A 132 9.68 21.75 3.82
CA GLN A 132 10.63 22.37 2.89
C GLN A 132 10.21 22.16 1.42
N ALA A 133 9.27 21.25 1.18
CA ALA A 133 8.83 20.86 -0.16
C ALA A 133 8.15 22.03 -0.90
N GLY A 134 8.36 22.09 -2.20
CA GLY A 134 7.69 23.03 -3.10
C GLY A 134 6.19 22.74 -3.25
N ASP A 135 5.48 23.69 -3.83
CA ASP A 135 4.01 23.59 -3.96
C ASP A 135 3.56 22.41 -4.82
N VAL A 136 4.31 22.07 -5.87
CA VAL A 136 4.01 20.92 -6.73
C VAL A 136 4.09 19.61 -5.95
N SER A 137 5.15 19.43 -5.14
CA SER A 137 5.32 18.25 -4.29
C SER A 137 4.22 18.13 -3.24
N LYS A 138 3.80 19.26 -2.65
CA LYS A 138 2.66 19.29 -1.72
C LYS A 138 1.35 18.85 -2.38
N VAL A 139 1.09 19.31 -3.62
CA VAL A 139 -0.11 18.88 -4.37
C VAL A 139 -0.08 17.36 -4.62
N ILE A 140 1.07 16.80 -5.01
CA ILE A 140 1.21 15.36 -5.18
C ILE A 140 0.91 14.62 -3.88
N LEU A 141 1.44 15.08 -2.75
CA LEU A 141 1.17 14.48 -1.43
C LEU A 141 -0.31 14.56 -1.06
N ILE A 142 -1.00 15.68 -1.34
CA ILE A 142 -2.45 15.83 -1.10
C ILE A 142 -3.24 14.81 -1.93
N VAL A 143 -2.90 14.61 -3.20
CA VAL A 143 -3.55 13.62 -4.06
C VAL A 143 -3.32 12.20 -3.51
N LEU A 144 -2.11 11.89 -3.03
CA LEU A 144 -1.81 10.61 -2.37
C LEU A 144 -2.62 10.41 -1.10
N MET A 145 -2.73 11.44 -0.24
CA MET A 145 -3.54 11.37 0.99
C MET A 145 -5.01 11.09 0.68
N TYR A 146 -5.55 11.75 -0.33
CA TYR A 146 -6.92 11.54 -0.77
C TYR A 146 -7.12 10.13 -1.34
N GLY A 147 -6.22 9.69 -2.23
CA GLY A 147 -6.25 8.34 -2.80
C GLY A 147 -6.13 7.24 -1.75
N GLY A 148 -5.23 7.40 -0.77
CA GLY A 148 -5.07 6.48 0.35
C GLY A 148 -6.31 6.38 1.24
N ARG A 149 -7.06 7.48 1.38
CA ARG A 149 -8.28 7.54 2.21
C ARG A 149 -9.48 6.88 1.57
N ILE A 150 -9.68 7.04 0.27
CA ILE A 150 -10.80 6.44 -0.47
C ILE A 150 -10.77 4.91 -0.39
N GLY A 151 -9.57 4.33 -0.31
CA GLY A 151 -9.35 2.88 -0.28
C GLY A 151 -9.27 2.26 -1.69
N GLY A 152 -8.44 1.23 -1.81
CA GLY A 152 -8.10 0.63 -3.09
C GLY A 152 -9.27 0.05 -3.89
N LEU A 153 -10.26 -0.52 -3.22
CA LEU A 153 -11.45 -1.08 -3.90
C LEU A 153 -12.30 0.02 -4.54
N SER A 154 -12.48 1.16 -3.88
CA SER A 154 -13.25 2.28 -4.41
C SER A 154 -12.52 2.94 -5.58
N LEU A 155 -11.20 3.10 -5.51
CA LEU A 155 -10.41 3.58 -6.64
C LEU A 155 -10.51 2.64 -7.84
N LEU A 156 -10.39 1.32 -7.62
CA LEU A 156 -10.54 0.34 -8.68
C LEU A 156 -11.94 0.34 -9.30
N SER A 157 -13.00 0.55 -8.50
CA SER A 157 -14.36 0.59 -9.02
C SER A 157 -14.65 1.81 -9.89
N VAL A 158 -13.95 2.92 -9.68
CA VAL A 158 -14.03 4.12 -10.54
C VAL A 158 -13.37 3.86 -11.89
N PHE A 159 -12.24 3.13 -11.91
CA PHE A 159 -11.52 2.81 -13.14
C PHE A 159 -12.02 1.52 -13.84
N ALA A 160 -12.67 0.63 -13.09
CA ALA A 160 -13.31 -0.55 -13.62
C ALA A 160 -14.69 -0.19 -14.17
N GLU A 161 -14.74 0.26 -15.41
CA GLU A 161 -15.99 0.25 -16.17
C GLU A 161 -16.63 -1.14 -16.03
N ARG A 162 -17.88 -1.21 -15.60
CA ARG A 162 -18.63 -2.47 -15.52
C ARG A 162 -18.72 -3.06 -16.93
N LYS A 163 -17.67 -3.78 -17.35
CA LYS A 163 -17.76 -4.59 -18.54
C LYS A 163 -18.86 -5.63 -18.31
N LYS A 164 -19.95 -5.52 -19.06
CA LYS A 164 -20.92 -6.60 -19.19
C LYS A 164 -20.16 -7.86 -19.53
N GLU A 165 -20.37 -8.94 -18.79
CA GLU A 165 -19.78 -10.23 -19.11
C GLU A 165 -20.09 -10.56 -20.57
N ALA A 166 -19.06 -10.72 -21.36
CA ALA A 166 -19.23 -11.14 -22.74
C ALA A 166 -19.83 -12.56 -22.74
N PRO A 167 -20.88 -12.83 -23.51
CA PRO A 167 -21.57 -14.14 -23.52
C PRO A 167 -20.67 -15.30 -23.92
N HIS A 168 -19.50 -15.06 -24.48
CA HIS A 168 -18.53 -16.07 -24.88
C HIS A 168 -17.20 -15.88 -24.18
N LYS A 169 -16.73 -16.91 -23.45
CA LYS A 169 -15.37 -16.97 -22.89
C LYS A 169 -14.41 -17.22 -24.04
N ARG A 170 -13.40 -16.37 -24.19
CA ARG A 170 -12.29 -16.61 -25.13
C ARG A 170 -11.48 -17.83 -24.71
N PRO A 171 -10.91 -18.60 -25.67
CA PRO A 171 -10.06 -19.75 -25.34
C PRO A 171 -8.92 -19.32 -24.40
N ALA A 172 -8.65 -20.16 -23.41
CA ALA A 172 -7.57 -19.92 -22.46
C ALA A 172 -6.24 -20.38 -23.08
N GLU A 173 -5.30 -19.46 -23.20
CA GLU A 173 -3.94 -19.75 -23.61
C GLU A 173 -3.03 -19.89 -22.40
N ARG A 174 -2.13 -20.89 -22.39
CA ARG A 174 -1.16 -21.09 -21.30
C ARG A 174 0.09 -20.28 -21.60
N ILE A 175 0.30 -19.20 -20.87
CA ILE A 175 1.54 -18.44 -20.91
C ILE A 175 2.44 -18.96 -19.79
N MET A 176 3.68 -19.32 -20.11
CA MET A 176 4.67 -19.67 -19.10
C MET A 176 5.02 -18.42 -18.31
N ILE A 177 4.77 -18.49 -17.01
CA ILE A 177 5.22 -17.49 -16.04
C ILE A 177 6.44 -18.12 -15.37
N GLY A 178 7.62 -17.51 -15.54
CA GLY A 178 8.94 -18.00 -15.16
C GLY A 178 9.09 -18.51 -13.73
#